data_b933d5d8aa3fca315f5064a3c373410f
#
_entry.id   b933d5d8aa3fca315f5064a3c373410f
#
_cell.length_a   1.000
_cell.length_b   1.000
_cell.length_c   1.000
_cell.angle_alpha   90.00
_cell.angle_beta   90.00
_cell.angle_gamma   90.00
#
_symmetry.space_group_name_H-M   'P 1'
#
loop_
_entity.id
_entity.type
_entity.pdbx_description
1 polymer ?
#
loop_
_entity_poly.entity_id
_entity_poly.type
_entity_poly.pdbx_seq_one_letter_code
_entity_poly.pdbx_strand_id
1 'polypeptide(L)'
;MAVICILVSIGFYLCKKGVMDNIASKKVSAIVMDICNPALILASILSGNITADRHDLLISIVLSMGFYIFLVGLGFIIPRILGVAPNKRRFYNLMTVYTNVGFIGIPVARAILPENAILNVIVCNVMYSLLFYTHGVTILSGGKEKMNIKKVFSPGTIMAVLALVVFWFDISLPPVLANSISYVGNATVFLSMTLLGAAIARSNFMAGLKDLKIWIYIGVRMVTVPFAMFFLLRALHVDSITILALCLMACMPVGNLPLIQAEKTGEETSILSSAIAVSTVVSILTITLAMSFFSALIG
;
A
#
# COMPACT_ATOMS: atom_id res chain seq x y z
N MET A 1 -13.80 -4.01 -9.19
CA MET A 1 -14.13 -3.97 -7.73
C MET A 1 -14.96 -5.16 -7.26
N ALA A 2 -16.00 -5.61 -7.98
CA ALA A 2 -16.80 -6.79 -7.56
C ALA A 2 -15.94 -8.05 -7.30
N VAL A 3 -14.97 -8.34 -8.17
CA VAL A 3 -14.03 -9.47 -7.99
C VAL A 3 -13.29 -9.37 -6.65
N ILE A 4 -12.77 -8.18 -6.31
CA ILE A 4 -12.06 -7.96 -5.03
C ILE A 4 -13.00 -8.25 -3.85
N CYS A 5 -14.24 -7.76 -3.89
CA CYS A 5 -15.23 -8.02 -2.85
C CYS A 5 -15.52 -9.52 -2.69
N ILE A 6 -15.63 -10.26 -3.79
CA ILE A 6 -15.84 -11.73 -3.75
C ILE A 6 -14.64 -12.41 -3.08
N LEU A 7 -13.41 -12.08 -3.49
CA LEU A 7 -12.19 -12.67 -2.93
C LEU A 7 -12.04 -12.37 -1.43
N VAL A 8 -12.34 -11.14 -1.01
CA VAL A 8 -12.35 -10.75 0.40
C VAL A 8 -13.42 -11.53 1.18
N SER A 9 -14.62 -11.72 0.60
CA SER A 9 -15.70 -12.51 1.22
C SER A 9 -15.31 -13.98 1.40
N ILE A 10 -14.58 -14.56 0.44
CA ILE A 10 -14.02 -15.91 0.57
C ILE A 10 -13.07 -15.98 1.76
N GLY A 11 -12.15 -15.02 1.91
CA GLY A 11 -11.23 -14.97 3.03
C GLY A 11 -11.92 -14.82 4.38
N PHE A 12 -12.96 -13.98 4.45
CA PHE A 12 -13.80 -13.84 5.63
C PHE A 12 -14.47 -15.17 6.02
N TYR A 13 -15.06 -15.86 5.04
CA TYR A 13 -15.70 -17.15 5.24
C TYR A 13 -14.71 -18.22 5.72
N LEU A 14 -13.52 -18.33 5.09
CA LEU A 14 -12.48 -19.29 5.48
C LEU A 14 -11.99 -19.05 6.91
N CYS A 15 -11.91 -17.79 7.34
CA CYS A 15 -11.58 -17.46 8.72
C CYS A 15 -12.69 -17.92 9.69
N LYS A 16 -13.95 -17.66 9.38
CA LYS A 16 -15.09 -18.12 10.21
C LYS A 16 -15.20 -19.64 10.28
N LYS A 17 -14.73 -20.36 9.28
CA LYS A 17 -14.62 -21.83 9.26
C LYS A 17 -13.38 -22.38 9.97
N GLY A 18 -12.48 -21.52 10.47
CA GLY A 18 -11.25 -21.94 11.15
C GLY A 18 -10.12 -22.39 10.22
N VAL A 19 -10.31 -22.35 8.90
CA VAL A 19 -9.28 -22.71 7.90
C VAL A 19 -8.17 -21.66 7.86
N MET A 20 -8.54 -20.36 7.91
CA MET A 20 -7.63 -19.23 7.94
C MET A 20 -7.53 -18.66 9.36
N ASP A 21 -7.01 -19.47 10.29
CA ASP A 21 -6.68 -19.04 11.65
C ASP A 21 -5.45 -18.11 11.70
N ASN A 22 -5.00 -17.72 12.87
CA ASN A 22 -3.82 -16.85 13.05
C ASN A 22 -2.53 -17.50 12.52
N ILE A 23 -2.38 -18.81 12.69
CA ILE A 23 -1.16 -19.54 12.28
C ILE A 23 -1.14 -19.68 10.75
N ALA A 24 -2.23 -20.13 10.15
CA ALA A 24 -2.37 -20.25 8.70
C ALA A 24 -2.17 -18.89 8.01
N SER A 25 -2.81 -17.84 8.54
CA SER A 25 -2.67 -16.49 7.99
C SER A 25 -1.24 -15.96 8.05
N LYS A 26 -0.48 -16.20 9.12
CA LYS A 26 0.94 -15.82 9.20
C LYS A 26 1.77 -16.55 8.14
N LYS A 27 1.55 -17.85 7.95
CA LYS A 27 2.28 -18.64 6.95
C LYS A 27 1.95 -18.20 5.52
N VAL A 28 0.68 -18.01 5.21
CA VAL A 28 0.23 -17.52 3.89
C VAL A 28 0.74 -16.09 3.65
N SER A 29 0.71 -15.22 4.66
CA SER A 29 1.27 -13.87 4.57
C SER A 29 2.77 -13.88 4.23
N ALA A 30 3.55 -14.80 4.84
CA ALA A 30 4.97 -14.94 4.51
C ALA A 30 5.16 -15.37 3.05
N ILE A 31 4.41 -16.36 2.56
CA ILE A 31 4.46 -16.78 1.14
C ILE A 31 4.14 -15.62 0.21
N VAL A 32 3.09 -14.86 0.55
CA VAL A 32 2.69 -13.69 -0.27
C VAL A 32 3.79 -12.62 -0.26
N MET A 33 4.35 -12.28 0.90
CA MET A 33 5.31 -11.19 1.00
C MET A 33 6.70 -11.56 0.45
N ASP A 34 7.13 -12.80 0.66
CA ASP A 34 8.50 -13.20 0.35
C ASP A 34 8.63 -13.82 -1.06
N ILE A 35 7.52 -14.30 -1.65
CA ILE A 35 7.54 -15.01 -2.92
C ILE A 35 6.55 -14.40 -3.92
N CYS A 36 5.24 -14.43 -3.61
CA CYS A 36 4.22 -14.10 -4.61
C CYS A 36 4.24 -12.61 -5.00
N ASN A 37 4.32 -11.71 -4.03
CA ASN A 37 4.34 -10.27 -4.30
C ASN A 37 5.62 -9.81 -5.03
N PRO A 38 6.84 -10.25 -4.64
CA PRO A 38 8.03 -10.06 -5.44
C PRO A 38 7.90 -10.55 -6.89
N ALA A 39 7.34 -11.75 -7.08
CA ALA A 39 7.09 -12.30 -8.41
C ALA A 39 6.06 -11.48 -9.19
N LEU A 40 4.98 -10.98 -8.54
CA LEU A 40 3.99 -10.10 -9.17
C LEU A 40 4.61 -8.81 -9.68
N ILE A 41 5.48 -8.19 -8.88
CA ILE A 41 6.18 -6.95 -9.25
C ILE A 41 7.01 -7.18 -10.52
N LEU A 42 7.81 -8.23 -10.55
CA LEU A 42 8.65 -8.54 -11.71
C LEU A 42 7.80 -8.95 -12.92
N ALA A 43 6.79 -9.82 -12.73
CA ALA A 43 5.87 -10.22 -13.78
C ALA A 43 5.16 -9.03 -14.44
N SER A 44 4.86 -7.99 -13.66
CA SER A 44 4.20 -6.78 -14.17
C SER A 44 5.04 -6.02 -15.18
N ILE A 45 6.36 -6.03 -15.02
CA ILE A 45 7.28 -5.43 -15.99
C ILE A 45 7.51 -6.37 -17.19
N LEU A 46 7.64 -7.68 -16.93
CA LEU A 46 7.91 -8.67 -17.97
C LEU A 46 6.73 -8.95 -18.89
N SER A 47 5.53 -8.50 -18.55
CA SER A 47 4.32 -8.71 -19.40
C SER A 47 4.44 -8.07 -20.78
N GLY A 48 5.39 -7.14 -20.97
CA GLY A 48 5.63 -6.46 -22.25
C GLY A 48 4.53 -5.46 -22.66
N ASN A 49 3.52 -5.28 -21.81
CA ASN A 49 2.38 -4.41 -22.12
C ASN A 49 2.56 -2.97 -21.58
N ILE A 50 3.71 -2.69 -20.93
CA ILE A 50 4.05 -1.35 -20.44
C ILE A 50 4.69 -0.59 -21.60
N THR A 51 3.98 0.39 -22.14
CA THR A 51 4.44 1.27 -23.21
C THR A 51 5.16 2.52 -22.70
N ALA A 52 5.26 2.68 -21.37
CA ALA A 52 6.02 3.76 -20.72
C ALA A 52 7.50 3.68 -21.12
N ASP A 53 8.14 4.84 -21.23
CA ASP A 53 9.55 4.94 -21.54
C ASP A 53 10.42 5.29 -20.30
N ARG A 54 11.73 5.52 -20.52
CA ARG A 54 12.66 5.90 -19.44
C ARG A 54 12.38 7.28 -18.87
N HIS A 55 11.83 8.18 -19.67
CA HIS A 55 11.42 9.51 -19.24
C HIS A 55 10.23 9.41 -18.29
N ASP A 56 9.25 8.55 -18.60
CA ASP A 56 8.10 8.28 -17.72
C ASP A 56 8.54 7.69 -16.38
N LEU A 57 9.55 6.81 -16.38
CA LEU A 57 10.12 6.29 -15.14
C LEU A 57 10.74 7.41 -14.28
N LEU A 58 11.49 8.32 -14.87
CA LEU A 58 12.09 9.45 -14.13
C LEU A 58 11.01 10.38 -13.57
N ILE A 59 9.97 10.67 -14.35
CA ILE A 59 8.81 11.44 -13.89
C ILE A 59 8.13 10.72 -12.72
N SER A 60 7.90 9.41 -12.83
CA SER A 60 7.33 8.58 -11.77
C SER A 60 8.14 8.66 -10.48
N ILE A 61 9.47 8.63 -10.55
CA ILE A 61 10.36 8.77 -9.39
C ILE A 61 10.18 10.13 -8.72
N VAL A 62 10.20 11.21 -9.49
CA VAL A 62 10.06 12.58 -8.97
C VAL A 62 8.67 12.78 -8.34
N LEU A 63 7.61 12.35 -9.01
CA LEU A 63 6.24 12.49 -8.52
C LEU A 63 5.98 11.60 -7.29
N SER A 64 6.51 10.38 -7.26
CA SER A 64 6.41 9.50 -6.07
C SER A 64 7.17 10.08 -4.89
N MET A 65 8.33 10.69 -5.11
CA MET A 65 9.06 11.40 -4.05
C MET A 65 8.25 12.59 -3.53
N GLY A 66 7.72 13.43 -4.42
CA GLY A 66 6.84 14.54 -4.07
C GLY A 66 5.59 14.08 -3.29
N PHE A 67 4.98 12.97 -3.71
CA PHE A 67 3.85 12.34 -3.03
C PHE A 67 4.20 11.98 -1.58
N TYR A 68 5.32 11.31 -1.34
CA TYR A 68 5.70 10.95 0.03
C TYR A 68 6.14 12.16 0.86
N ILE A 69 6.81 13.15 0.30
CA ILE A 69 7.13 14.41 0.99
C ILE A 69 5.83 15.11 1.43
N PHE A 70 4.84 15.17 0.55
CA PHE A 70 3.52 15.70 0.87
C PHE A 70 2.84 14.92 2.01
N LEU A 71 2.85 13.57 1.96
CA LEU A 71 2.30 12.74 3.03
C LEU A 71 3.04 12.91 4.36
N VAL A 72 4.37 13.05 4.35
CA VAL A 72 5.15 13.35 5.56
C VAL A 72 4.73 14.69 6.16
N GLY A 73 4.59 15.72 5.34
CA GLY A 73 4.06 17.02 5.78
C GLY A 73 2.69 16.89 6.43
N LEU A 74 1.75 16.22 5.76
CA LEU A 74 0.41 15.95 6.29
C LEU A 74 0.47 15.10 7.58
N GLY A 75 1.39 14.16 7.68
CA GLY A 75 1.61 13.34 8.87
C GLY A 75 1.97 14.15 10.11
N PHE A 76 2.58 15.32 9.95
CA PHE A 76 2.80 16.26 11.04
C PHE A 76 1.61 17.19 11.27
N ILE A 77 0.88 17.58 10.24
CA ILE A 77 -0.21 18.56 10.29
C ILE A 77 -1.50 17.94 10.83
N ILE A 78 -1.95 16.82 10.26
CA ILE A 78 -3.24 16.17 10.58
C ILE A 78 -3.39 15.89 12.08
N PRO A 79 -2.43 15.23 12.78
CA PRO A 79 -2.61 14.94 14.20
C PRO A 79 -2.64 16.19 15.08
N ARG A 80 -2.04 17.31 14.63
CA ARG A 80 -2.13 18.58 15.35
C ARG A 80 -3.51 19.21 15.21
N ILE A 81 -4.06 19.24 14.00
CA ILE A 81 -5.43 19.75 13.72
C ILE A 81 -6.48 18.93 14.49
N LEU A 82 -6.30 17.61 14.55
CA LEU A 82 -7.21 16.71 15.27
C LEU A 82 -7.03 16.76 16.80
N GLY A 83 -6.18 17.61 17.34
CA GLY A 83 -5.94 17.71 18.79
C GLY A 83 -5.43 16.39 19.40
N VAL A 84 -4.62 15.63 18.64
CA VAL A 84 -4.01 14.39 19.14
C VAL A 84 -2.93 14.71 20.17
N ALA A 85 -2.96 13.99 21.30
CA ALA A 85 -1.96 14.15 22.37
C ALA A 85 -0.53 13.98 21.82
N PRO A 86 0.45 14.79 22.26
CA PRO A 86 1.82 14.81 21.72
C PRO A 86 2.48 13.43 21.62
N ASN A 87 2.33 12.59 22.67
CA ASN A 87 2.87 11.24 22.74
C ASN A 87 2.28 10.26 21.70
N LYS A 88 1.07 10.56 21.20
CA LYS A 88 0.36 9.72 20.20
C LYS A 88 0.54 10.21 18.76
N ARG A 89 1.01 11.45 18.55
CA ARG A 89 1.15 12.05 17.21
C ARG A 89 2.04 11.26 16.27
N ARG A 90 3.06 10.59 16.79
CA ARG A 90 3.97 9.72 16.00
C ARG A 90 3.22 8.57 15.32
N PHE A 91 2.23 7.95 15.98
CA PHE A 91 1.44 6.88 15.37
C PHE A 91 0.55 7.41 14.23
N TYR A 92 -0.07 8.57 14.42
CA TYR A 92 -0.85 9.22 13.36
C TYR A 92 0.00 9.65 12.16
N ASN A 93 1.24 10.11 12.40
CA ASN A 93 2.19 10.36 11.32
C ASN A 93 2.47 9.09 10.53
N LEU A 94 2.81 8.00 11.20
CA LEU A 94 3.05 6.71 10.55
C LEU A 94 1.85 6.20 9.75
N MET A 95 0.64 6.30 10.30
CA MET A 95 -0.59 5.90 9.61
C MET A 95 -0.87 6.77 8.38
N THR A 96 -0.48 8.05 8.41
CA THR A 96 -0.67 8.97 7.30
C THR A 96 0.28 8.67 6.13
N VAL A 97 1.53 8.40 6.43
CA VAL A 97 2.58 8.21 5.43
C VAL A 97 2.60 6.76 4.90
N TYR A 98 2.50 5.78 5.81
CA TYR A 98 2.73 4.37 5.49
C TYR A 98 1.44 3.59 5.34
N THR A 99 0.85 3.71 4.17
CA THR A 99 -0.34 2.95 3.77
C THR A 99 0.04 1.57 3.22
N ASN A 100 -0.94 0.71 2.99
CA ASN A 100 -0.72 -0.66 2.56
C ASN A 100 -0.49 -0.78 1.04
N VAL A 101 0.52 -0.07 0.54
CA VAL A 101 0.87 0.00 -0.89
C VAL A 101 1.29 -1.37 -1.43
N GLY A 102 2.15 -2.10 -0.71
CA GLY A 102 2.72 -3.35 -1.21
C GLY A 102 1.75 -4.52 -1.16
N PHE A 103 1.01 -4.69 -0.05
CA PHE A 103 0.19 -5.88 0.18
C PHE A 103 -1.22 -5.77 -0.42
N ILE A 104 -1.82 -4.57 -0.39
CA ILE A 104 -3.14 -4.30 -0.96
C ILE A 104 -3.00 -3.48 -2.24
N GLY A 105 -2.14 -2.46 -2.25
CA GLY A 105 -2.05 -1.50 -3.35
C GLY A 105 -1.65 -2.14 -4.68
N ILE A 106 -0.59 -2.95 -4.73
CA ILE A 106 -0.15 -3.61 -5.97
C ILE A 106 -1.23 -4.57 -6.53
N PRO A 107 -1.80 -5.52 -5.73
CA PRO A 107 -2.87 -6.38 -6.21
C PRO A 107 -4.12 -5.61 -6.70
N VAL A 108 -4.52 -4.56 -5.97
CA VAL A 108 -5.67 -3.73 -6.38
C VAL A 108 -5.35 -2.97 -7.66
N ALA A 109 -4.16 -2.37 -7.76
CA ALA A 109 -3.73 -1.67 -8.97
C ALA A 109 -3.78 -2.57 -10.21
N ARG A 110 -3.25 -3.80 -10.09
CA ARG A 110 -3.31 -4.81 -11.17
C ARG A 110 -4.75 -5.17 -11.58
N ALA A 111 -5.69 -5.10 -10.64
CA ALA A 111 -7.08 -5.46 -10.90
C ALA A 111 -7.92 -4.33 -11.52
N ILE A 112 -7.55 -3.05 -11.34
CA ILE A 112 -8.41 -1.92 -11.71
C ILE A 112 -7.75 -0.83 -12.55
N LEU A 113 -6.41 -0.78 -12.62
CA LEU A 113 -5.70 0.23 -13.38
C LEU A 113 -5.20 -0.31 -14.72
N PRO A 114 -4.97 0.57 -15.72
CA PRO A 114 -4.25 0.23 -16.93
C PRO A 114 -2.84 -0.28 -16.61
N GLU A 115 -2.29 -1.16 -17.44
CA GLU A 115 -0.97 -1.78 -17.22
C GLU A 115 0.16 -0.75 -17.09
N ASN A 116 0.12 0.33 -17.85
CA ASN A 116 1.10 1.42 -17.76
C ASN A 116 1.14 2.10 -16.37
N ALA A 117 0.04 2.11 -15.63
CA ALA A 117 -0.02 2.67 -14.28
C ALA A 117 0.81 1.86 -13.27
N ILE A 118 1.09 0.59 -13.57
CA ILE A 118 1.82 -0.31 -12.66
C ILE A 118 3.26 0.14 -12.44
N LEU A 119 3.89 0.77 -13.42
CA LEU A 119 5.23 1.36 -13.26
C LEU A 119 5.24 2.37 -12.10
N ASN A 120 4.27 3.30 -12.09
CA ASN A 120 4.12 4.29 -11.01
C ASN A 120 3.90 3.63 -9.64
N VAL A 121 3.11 2.56 -9.60
CA VAL A 121 2.82 1.81 -8.35
C VAL A 121 4.07 1.11 -7.82
N ILE A 122 4.90 0.52 -8.69
CA ILE A 122 6.18 -0.10 -8.32
C ILE A 122 7.14 0.95 -7.77
N VAL A 123 7.26 2.09 -8.45
CA VAL A 123 8.10 3.20 -7.98
C VAL A 123 7.63 3.71 -6.60
N CYS A 124 6.32 3.89 -6.40
CA CYS A 124 5.76 4.23 -5.10
C CYS A 124 6.12 3.20 -4.02
N ASN A 125 6.11 1.90 -4.33
CA ASN A 125 6.46 0.85 -3.39
C ASN A 125 7.95 0.87 -3.01
N VAL A 126 8.85 1.20 -3.95
CA VAL A 126 10.28 1.43 -3.67
C VAL A 126 10.45 2.62 -2.73
N MET A 127 9.84 3.76 -3.07
CA MET A 127 9.91 4.98 -2.25
C MET A 127 9.32 4.76 -0.85
N TYR A 128 8.20 4.04 -0.74
CA TYR A 128 7.63 3.59 0.52
C TYR A 128 8.66 2.86 1.39
N SER A 129 9.33 1.86 0.82
CA SER A 129 10.28 1.03 1.54
C SER A 129 11.49 1.83 2.01
N LEU A 130 12.07 2.65 1.12
CA LEU A 130 13.18 3.53 1.45
C LEU A 130 12.82 4.47 2.61
N LEU A 131 11.65 5.09 2.52
CA LEU A 131 11.20 6.07 3.51
C LEU A 131 10.82 5.42 4.83
N PHE A 132 10.21 4.23 4.81
CA PHE A 132 9.81 3.54 6.03
C PHE A 132 11.00 3.19 6.91
N TYR A 133 12.05 2.61 6.32
CA TYR A 133 13.23 2.19 7.08
C TYR A 133 14.19 3.34 7.45
N THR A 134 13.95 4.54 6.94
CA THR A 134 14.65 5.77 7.32
C THR A 134 13.78 6.61 8.26
N HIS A 135 12.79 7.31 7.74
CA HIS A 135 11.88 8.19 8.48
C HIS A 135 10.93 7.41 9.41
N GLY A 136 10.28 6.34 8.91
CA GLY A 136 9.24 5.62 9.66
C GLY A 136 9.76 5.03 10.96
N VAL A 137 10.89 4.30 10.90
CA VAL A 137 11.52 3.69 12.08
C VAL A 137 11.99 4.76 13.06
N THR A 138 12.56 5.87 12.58
CA THR A 138 12.99 6.98 13.41
C THR A 138 11.83 7.65 14.15
N ILE A 139 10.72 7.91 13.46
CA ILE A 139 9.50 8.49 14.06
C ILE A 139 8.89 7.54 15.09
N LEU A 140 8.81 6.24 14.79
CA LEU A 140 8.25 5.24 15.71
C LEU A 140 9.04 5.16 17.01
N SER A 141 10.36 5.06 16.92
CA SER A 141 11.24 4.94 18.09
C SER A 141 11.43 6.26 18.85
N GLY A 142 10.85 7.36 18.39
CA GLY A 142 11.11 8.69 18.97
C GLY A 142 12.58 9.11 18.88
N GLY A 143 13.29 8.65 17.85
CA GLY A 143 14.71 8.94 17.61
C GLY A 143 15.70 8.03 18.35
N LYS A 144 15.21 7.02 19.09
CA LYS A 144 16.08 6.09 19.84
C LYS A 144 16.72 5.01 18.98
N GLU A 145 16.03 4.54 17.96
CA GLU A 145 16.59 3.58 16.99
C GLU A 145 17.33 4.30 15.86
N LYS A 146 18.55 3.84 15.59
CA LYS A 146 19.32 4.31 14.43
C LYS A 146 18.74 3.70 13.16
N MET A 147 18.77 4.49 12.11
CA MET A 147 18.43 4.09 10.75
C MET A 147 19.18 2.80 10.35
N ASN A 148 18.45 1.78 9.94
CA ASN A 148 19.04 0.51 9.50
C ASN A 148 18.74 0.26 8.02
N ILE A 149 19.63 0.77 7.17
CA ILE A 149 19.52 0.65 5.70
C ILE A 149 19.45 -0.82 5.25
N LYS A 150 20.04 -1.77 5.98
CA LYS A 150 19.97 -3.20 5.62
C LYS A 150 18.54 -3.74 5.64
N LYS A 151 17.67 -3.19 6.48
CA LYS A 151 16.25 -3.59 6.54
C LYS A 151 15.43 -3.11 5.32
N VAL A 152 15.94 -2.14 4.56
CA VAL A 152 15.32 -1.71 3.29
C VAL A 152 15.31 -2.85 2.27
N PHE A 153 16.33 -3.71 2.29
CA PHE A 153 16.47 -4.81 1.37
C PHE A 153 15.58 -6.01 1.75
N SER A 154 14.26 -5.78 1.79
CA SER A 154 13.28 -6.87 1.85
C SER A 154 13.14 -7.55 0.48
N PRO A 155 12.66 -8.81 0.40
CA PRO A 155 12.44 -9.50 -0.88
C PRO A 155 11.62 -8.65 -1.87
N GLY A 156 10.56 -8.00 -1.38
CA GLY A 156 9.73 -7.13 -2.21
C GLY A 156 10.47 -5.89 -2.71
N THR A 157 11.30 -5.24 -1.86
CA THR A 157 12.07 -4.06 -2.27
C THR A 157 13.16 -4.44 -3.27
N ILE A 158 13.90 -5.53 -3.01
CA ILE A 158 14.92 -6.02 -3.95
C ILE A 158 14.29 -6.31 -5.31
N MET A 159 13.16 -7.00 -5.32
CA MET A 159 12.47 -7.35 -6.57
C MET A 159 11.88 -6.12 -7.27
N ALA A 160 11.40 -5.13 -6.53
CA ALA A 160 10.93 -3.88 -7.12
C ALA A 160 12.07 -3.09 -7.78
N VAL A 161 13.25 -3.01 -7.13
CA VAL A 161 14.44 -2.40 -7.74
C VAL A 161 14.89 -3.20 -8.96
N LEU A 162 14.92 -4.54 -8.86
CA LEU A 162 15.29 -5.41 -9.98
C LEU A 162 14.31 -5.22 -11.15
N ALA A 163 13.02 -5.12 -10.89
CA ALA A 163 12.00 -4.87 -11.91
C ALA A 163 12.23 -3.53 -12.64
N LEU A 164 12.61 -2.46 -11.91
CA LEU A 164 12.97 -1.19 -12.51
C LEU A 164 14.27 -1.27 -13.33
N VAL A 165 15.24 -2.08 -12.91
CA VAL A 165 16.47 -2.35 -13.69
C VAL A 165 16.13 -3.11 -14.97
N VAL A 166 15.31 -4.15 -14.88
CA VAL A 166 14.81 -4.91 -16.05
C VAL A 166 14.11 -3.98 -17.03
N PHE A 167 13.24 -3.09 -16.54
CA PHE A 167 12.56 -2.08 -17.34
C PHE A 167 13.55 -1.11 -18.00
N TRP A 168 14.51 -0.57 -17.24
CA TRP A 168 15.47 0.43 -17.74
C TRP A 168 16.35 -0.08 -18.87
N PHE A 169 16.79 -1.35 -18.76
CA PHE A 169 17.68 -2.00 -19.74
C PHE A 169 16.94 -2.81 -20.79
N ASP A 170 15.60 -2.79 -20.78
CA ASP A 170 14.74 -3.57 -21.70
C ASP A 170 15.13 -5.07 -21.74
N ILE A 171 15.34 -5.66 -20.55
CA ILE A 171 15.80 -7.04 -20.44
C ILE A 171 14.61 -7.98 -20.67
N SER A 172 14.70 -8.81 -21.70
CA SER A 172 13.76 -9.92 -21.95
C SER A 172 14.25 -11.21 -21.29
N LEU A 173 13.33 -11.93 -20.64
CA LEU A 173 13.61 -13.25 -20.08
C LEU A 173 13.11 -14.36 -21.02
N PRO A 174 13.74 -15.56 -20.96
CA PRO A 174 13.19 -16.73 -21.66
C PRO A 174 11.72 -16.97 -21.28
N PRO A 175 10.85 -17.32 -22.25
CA PRO A 175 9.40 -17.45 -22.03
C PRO A 175 9.02 -18.37 -20.87
N VAL A 176 9.79 -19.45 -20.66
CA VAL A 176 9.56 -20.38 -19.53
C VAL A 176 9.72 -19.68 -18.18
N LEU A 177 10.77 -18.86 -18.02
CA LEU A 177 11.02 -18.12 -16.76
C LEU A 177 9.96 -17.02 -16.58
N ALA A 178 9.68 -16.24 -17.62
CA ALA A 178 8.67 -15.18 -17.56
C ALA A 178 7.29 -15.74 -17.17
N ASN A 179 6.87 -16.83 -17.81
CA ASN A 179 5.61 -17.51 -17.48
C ASN A 179 5.59 -18.06 -16.06
N SER A 180 6.68 -18.69 -15.60
CA SER A 180 6.78 -19.22 -14.24
C SER A 180 6.63 -18.11 -13.19
N ILE A 181 7.32 -16.98 -13.40
CA ILE A 181 7.23 -15.79 -12.55
C ILE A 181 5.79 -15.25 -12.55
N SER A 182 5.13 -15.20 -13.72
CA SER A 182 3.75 -14.75 -13.85
C SER A 182 2.76 -15.65 -13.12
N TYR A 183 2.90 -16.97 -13.19
CA TYR A 183 2.05 -17.90 -12.46
C TYR A 183 2.14 -17.68 -10.94
N VAL A 184 3.36 -17.56 -10.41
CA VAL A 184 3.58 -17.29 -8.98
C VAL A 184 3.05 -15.91 -8.60
N GLY A 185 3.32 -14.90 -9.43
CA GLY A 185 2.88 -13.53 -9.21
C GLY A 185 1.34 -13.41 -9.16
N ASN A 186 0.64 -14.06 -10.09
CA ASN A 186 -0.82 -14.00 -10.17
C ASN A 186 -1.53 -14.56 -8.93
N ALA A 187 -0.91 -15.49 -8.20
CA ALA A 187 -1.44 -15.98 -6.93
C ALA A 187 -1.55 -14.88 -5.86
N THR A 188 -0.76 -13.79 -5.99
CA THR A 188 -0.75 -12.68 -5.03
C THR A 188 -2.13 -12.08 -4.84
N VAL A 189 -2.87 -11.81 -5.92
CA VAL A 189 -4.19 -11.15 -5.85
C VAL A 189 -5.15 -11.98 -5.01
N PHE A 190 -5.27 -13.27 -5.32
CA PHE A 190 -6.16 -14.17 -4.59
C PHE A 190 -5.75 -14.30 -3.12
N LEU A 191 -4.49 -14.60 -2.84
CA LEU A 191 -4.00 -14.81 -1.48
C LEU A 191 -4.05 -13.54 -0.63
N SER A 192 -3.69 -12.38 -1.19
CA SER A 192 -3.76 -11.10 -0.48
C SER A 192 -5.18 -10.72 -0.11
N MET A 193 -6.13 -10.87 -1.03
CA MET A 193 -7.54 -10.56 -0.77
C MET A 193 -8.16 -11.55 0.22
N THR A 194 -7.77 -12.83 0.17
CA THR A 194 -8.16 -13.83 1.15
C THR A 194 -7.62 -13.48 2.54
N LEU A 195 -6.37 -13.08 2.66
CA LEU A 195 -5.77 -12.61 3.91
C LEU A 195 -6.46 -11.35 4.43
N LEU A 196 -6.82 -10.42 3.55
CA LEU A 196 -7.58 -9.23 3.91
C LEU A 196 -8.92 -9.59 4.51
N GLY A 197 -9.68 -10.50 3.88
CA GLY A 197 -10.95 -10.99 4.39
C GLY A 197 -10.83 -11.69 5.74
N ALA A 198 -9.79 -12.52 5.91
CA ALA A 198 -9.50 -13.17 7.18
C ALA A 198 -9.10 -12.16 8.28
N ALA A 199 -8.35 -11.12 7.94
CA ALA A 199 -7.99 -10.05 8.87
C ALA A 199 -9.25 -9.27 9.33
N ILE A 200 -10.15 -8.95 8.41
CA ILE A 200 -11.44 -8.31 8.73
C ILE A 200 -12.27 -9.19 9.68
N ALA A 201 -12.34 -10.50 9.41
CA ALA A 201 -13.11 -11.44 10.23
C ALA A 201 -12.61 -11.57 11.68
N ARG A 202 -11.30 -11.34 11.90
CA ARG A 202 -10.64 -11.37 13.21
C ARG A 202 -10.52 -10.03 13.89
N SER A 203 -10.66 -8.93 13.12
CA SER A 203 -10.47 -7.60 13.67
C SER A 203 -11.44 -7.32 14.80
N ASN A 204 -10.94 -6.73 15.89
CA ASN A 204 -11.79 -6.17 16.94
C ASN A 204 -12.33 -4.81 16.46
N PHE A 205 -13.08 -4.86 15.34
CA PHE A 205 -13.66 -3.71 14.68
C PHE A 205 -14.47 -2.84 15.65
N MET A 206 -15.15 -3.50 16.61
CA MET A 206 -15.97 -2.83 17.61
C MET A 206 -15.16 -1.92 18.55
N ALA A 207 -13.91 -2.24 18.83
CA ALA A 207 -13.07 -1.36 19.66
C ALA A 207 -12.66 -0.08 18.91
N GLY A 208 -12.35 -0.20 17.62
CA GLY A 208 -12.03 0.94 16.77
C GLY A 208 -13.25 1.84 16.48
N LEU A 209 -14.46 1.27 16.46
CA LEU A 209 -15.71 2.02 16.21
C LEU A 209 -16.00 3.07 17.31
N LYS A 210 -15.49 2.89 18.52
CA LYS A 210 -15.77 3.78 19.65
C LYS A 210 -14.88 5.03 19.67
N ASP A 211 -13.76 5.04 18.93
CA ASP A 211 -12.85 6.19 18.91
C ASP A 211 -13.18 7.13 17.75
N LEU A 212 -13.95 8.19 18.05
CA LEU A 212 -14.33 9.22 17.08
C LEU A 212 -13.11 9.85 16.37
N LYS A 213 -11.97 9.98 17.05
CA LYS A 213 -10.75 10.55 16.45
C LYS A 213 -10.19 9.66 15.35
N ILE A 214 -10.27 8.34 15.50
CA ILE A 214 -9.88 7.38 14.45
C ILE A 214 -10.79 7.54 13.24
N TRP A 215 -12.10 7.70 13.43
CA TRP A 215 -13.05 7.90 12.34
C TRP A 215 -12.83 9.20 11.57
N ILE A 216 -12.66 10.31 12.28
CA ILE A 216 -12.37 11.60 11.66
C ILE A 216 -11.04 11.53 10.90
N TYR A 217 -10.02 10.90 11.52
CA TYR A 217 -8.73 10.69 10.87
C TYR A 217 -8.86 9.87 9.58
N ILE A 218 -9.58 8.75 9.61
CA ILE A 218 -9.81 7.89 8.43
C ILE A 218 -10.55 8.66 7.34
N GLY A 219 -11.59 9.42 7.68
CA GLY A 219 -12.30 10.28 6.73
C GLY A 219 -11.36 11.29 6.07
N VAL A 220 -10.54 11.99 6.86
CA VAL A 220 -9.54 12.93 6.31
C VAL A 220 -8.53 12.18 5.43
N ARG A 221 -7.95 11.08 5.93
CA ARG A 221 -6.84 10.39 5.27
C ARG A 221 -7.27 9.65 4.01
N MET A 222 -8.44 9.00 4.00
CA MET A 222 -8.89 8.14 2.90
C MET A 222 -9.85 8.83 1.93
N VAL A 223 -10.35 10.02 2.28
CA VAL A 223 -11.21 10.82 1.39
C VAL A 223 -10.53 12.14 1.05
N THR A 224 -10.32 13.02 2.04
CA THR A 224 -9.82 14.38 1.76
C THR A 224 -8.44 14.36 1.12
N VAL A 225 -7.52 13.51 1.58
CA VAL A 225 -6.14 13.46 1.04
C VAL A 225 -6.12 12.97 -0.43
N PRO A 226 -6.77 11.87 -0.83
CA PRO A 226 -6.84 11.47 -2.24
C PRO A 226 -7.47 12.52 -3.15
N PHE A 227 -8.55 13.16 -2.71
CA PHE A 227 -9.20 14.22 -3.50
C PHE A 227 -8.29 15.45 -3.64
N ALA A 228 -7.66 15.90 -2.54
CA ALA A 228 -6.68 16.98 -2.60
C ALA A 228 -5.51 16.65 -3.54
N MET A 229 -5.02 15.41 -3.50
CA MET A 229 -3.97 14.93 -4.40
C MET A 229 -4.42 14.94 -5.85
N PHE A 230 -5.63 14.46 -6.14
CA PHE A 230 -6.21 14.46 -7.49
C PHE A 230 -6.22 15.86 -8.09
N PHE A 231 -6.80 16.84 -7.38
CA PHE A 231 -6.89 18.20 -7.88
C PHE A 231 -5.51 18.87 -7.98
N LEU A 232 -4.60 18.59 -7.05
CA LEU A 232 -3.21 19.08 -7.11
C LEU A 232 -2.49 18.57 -8.36
N LEU A 233 -2.51 17.25 -8.60
CA LEU A 233 -1.83 16.65 -9.75
C LEU A 233 -2.45 17.12 -11.08
N ARG A 234 -3.77 17.30 -11.11
CA ARG A 234 -4.47 17.85 -12.27
C ARG A 234 -4.08 19.30 -12.54
N ALA A 235 -3.94 20.12 -11.50
CA ALA A 235 -3.48 21.51 -11.62
C ALA A 235 -2.02 21.59 -12.09
N LEU A 236 -1.20 20.58 -11.77
CA LEU A 236 0.17 20.44 -12.26
C LEU A 236 0.29 19.82 -13.66
N HIS A 237 -0.86 19.58 -14.34
CA HIS A 237 -0.92 18.98 -15.68
C HIS A 237 -0.21 17.61 -15.78
N VAL A 238 -0.22 16.83 -14.69
CA VAL A 238 0.29 15.46 -14.70
C VAL A 238 -0.60 14.59 -15.58
N ASP A 239 -0.01 13.59 -16.25
CA ASP A 239 -0.76 12.66 -17.08
C ASP A 239 -1.80 11.83 -16.31
N SER A 240 -2.86 11.43 -17.00
CA SER A 240 -4.01 10.73 -16.43
C SER A 240 -3.65 9.40 -15.75
N ILE A 241 -2.71 8.66 -16.33
CA ILE A 241 -2.30 7.34 -15.84
C ILE A 241 -1.57 7.48 -14.50
N THR A 242 -0.65 8.43 -14.43
CA THR A 242 0.09 8.75 -13.19
C THR A 242 -0.83 9.31 -12.12
N ILE A 243 -1.79 10.18 -12.46
CA ILE A 243 -2.82 10.66 -11.52
C ILE A 243 -3.57 9.49 -10.90
N LEU A 244 -4.10 8.57 -11.72
CA LEU A 244 -4.85 7.40 -11.23
C LEU A 244 -4.01 6.52 -10.32
N ALA A 245 -2.74 6.27 -10.68
CA ALA A 245 -1.83 5.46 -9.87
C ALA A 245 -1.55 6.10 -8.50
N LEU A 246 -1.17 7.37 -8.45
CA LEU A 246 -0.86 8.07 -7.20
C LEU A 246 -2.11 8.26 -6.33
N CYS A 247 -3.26 8.57 -6.94
CA CYS A 247 -4.53 8.67 -6.22
C CYS A 247 -4.95 7.33 -5.64
N LEU A 248 -4.77 6.22 -6.37
CA LEU A 248 -5.01 4.89 -5.83
C LEU A 248 -4.12 4.61 -4.62
N MET A 249 -2.81 4.93 -4.70
CA MET A 249 -1.90 4.76 -3.57
C MET A 249 -2.28 5.66 -2.39
N ALA A 250 -2.83 6.84 -2.65
CA ALA A 250 -3.37 7.72 -1.62
C ALA A 250 -4.65 7.15 -0.97
N CYS A 251 -5.48 6.39 -1.69
CA CYS A 251 -6.68 5.74 -1.17
C CYS A 251 -6.39 4.49 -0.32
N MET A 252 -5.15 3.97 -0.30
CA MET A 252 -4.84 2.74 0.42
C MET A 252 -5.07 2.89 1.93
N PRO A 253 -5.56 1.82 2.61
CA PRO A 253 -5.73 1.80 4.05
C PRO A 253 -4.38 1.85 4.77
N VAL A 254 -4.41 2.03 6.07
CA VAL A 254 -3.20 2.04 6.91
C VAL A 254 -2.44 0.73 6.74
N GLY A 255 -1.12 0.84 6.56
CA GLY A 255 -0.24 -0.30 6.33
C GLY A 255 0.08 -1.09 7.59
N ASN A 256 0.38 -2.38 7.41
CA ASN A 256 0.74 -3.26 8.53
C ASN A 256 2.19 -3.09 9.00
N LEU A 257 3.06 -2.53 8.18
CA LEU A 257 4.50 -2.44 8.47
C LEU A 257 4.80 -1.61 9.74
N PRO A 258 4.15 -0.44 9.96
CA PRO A 258 4.27 0.29 11.23
C PRO A 258 3.86 -0.53 12.46
N LEU A 259 2.80 -1.32 12.35
CA LEU A 259 2.33 -2.19 13.44
C LEU A 259 3.37 -3.28 13.75
N ILE A 260 3.85 -3.98 12.73
CA ILE A 260 4.88 -5.03 12.88
C ILE A 260 6.15 -4.47 13.53
N GLN A 261 6.56 -3.26 13.13
CA GLN A 261 7.73 -2.63 13.73
C GLN A 261 7.47 -2.20 15.18
N ALA A 262 6.27 -1.67 15.48
CA ALA A 262 5.88 -1.32 16.87
C ALA A 262 5.90 -2.55 17.78
N GLU A 263 5.37 -3.70 17.32
CA GLU A 263 5.41 -4.97 18.05
C GLU A 263 6.86 -5.43 18.33
N LYS A 264 7.74 -5.32 17.32
CA LYS A 264 9.16 -5.69 17.47
C LYS A 264 9.92 -4.82 18.47
N THR A 265 9.53 -3.57 18.61
CA THR A 265 10.19 -2.59 19.50
C THR A 265 9.51 -2.42 20.84
N GLY A 266 8.41 -3.16 21.11
CA GLY A 266 7.65 -3.08 22.36
C GLY A 266 6.87 -1.77 22.54
N GLU A 267 6.57 -1.08 21.43
CA GLU A 267 5.78 0.15 21.42
C GLU A 267 4.27 -0.13 21.49
N GLU A 268 3.47 0.88 21.87
CA GLU A 268 2.01 0.76 21.92
C GLU A 268 1.44 0.45 20.52
N THR A 269 0.63 -0.61 20.43
CA THR A 269 0.08 -1.10 19.16
C THR A 269 -1.42 -0.84 18.99
N SER A 270 -2.12 -0.45 20.06
CA SER A 270 -3.59 -0.36 20.08
C SER A 270 -4.15 0.62 19.05
N ILE A 271 -3.52 1.79 18.88
CA ILE A 271 -3.93 2.81 17.90
C ILE A 271 -3.72 2.31 16.48
N LEU A 272 -2.54 1.73 16.20
CA LEU A 272 -2.20 1.21 14.87
C LEU A 272 -3.12 0.06 14.48
N SER A 273 -3.34 -0.92 15.36
CA SER A 273 -4.19 -2.07 15.09
C SER A 273 -5.65 -1.68 14.85
N SER A 274 -6.19 -0.75 15.66
CA SER A 274 -7.55 -0.23 15.48
C SER A 274 -7.70 0.53 14.17
N ALA A 275 -6.74 1.40 13.83
CA ALA A 275 -6.78 2.16 12.59
C ALA A 275 -6.64 1.25 11.35
N ILE A 276 -5.76 0.24 11.39
CA ILE A 276 -5.63 -0.76 10.33
C ILE A 276 -6.96 -1.48 10.11
N ALA A 277 -7.59 -1.98 11.20
CA ALA A 277 -8.85 -2.71 11.11
C ALA A 277 -9.96 -1.86 10.47
N VAL A 278 -10.17 -0.65 10.99
CA VAL A 278 -11.24 0.24 10.49
C VAL A 278 -10.95 0.72 9.08
N SER A 279 -9.73 1.22 8.80
CA SER A 279 -9.38 1.69 7.45
C SER A 279 -9.45 0.59 6.39
N THR A 280 -9.08 -0.63 6.76
CA THR A 280 -9.15 -1.79 5.85
C THR A 280 -10.59 -2.12 5.46
N VAL A 281 -11.54 -2.11 6.41
CA VAL A 281 -12.96 -2.33 6.11
C VAL A 281 -13.52 -1.21 5.25
N VAL A 282 -13.23 0.03 5.64
CA VAL A 282 -13.72 1.24 4.94
C VAL A 282 -13.10 1.37 3.55
N SER A 283 -11.88 0.86 3.34
CA SER A 283 -11.15 0.98 2.06
C SER A 283 -11.89 0.39 0.87
N ILE A 284 -12.64 -0.69 1.06
CA ILE A 284 -13.42 -1.32 -0.02
C ILE A 284 -14.38 -0.32 -0.65
N LEU A 285 -15.08 0.45 0.20
CA LEU A 285 -16.02 1.46 -0.26
C LEU A 285 -15.31 2.73 -0.76
N THR A 286 -14.35 3.24 0.00
CA THR A 286 -13.67 4.51 -0.32
C THR A 286 -12.84 4.40 -1.60
N ILE A 287 -12.10 3.30 -1.81
CA ILE A 287 -11.36 3.07 -3.06
C ILE A 287 -12.33 2.99 -4.24
N THR A 288 -13.43 2.24 -4.10
CA THR A 288 -14.40 2.09 -5.18
C THR A 288 -14.98 3.43 -5.60
N LEU A 289 -15.47 4.21 -4.63
CA LEU A 289 -16.09 5.50 -4.91
C LEU A 289 -15.09 6.53 -5.45
N ALA A 290 -13.92 6.64 -4.81
CA ALA A 290 -12.89 7.59 -5.22
C ALA A 290 -12.35 7.28 -6.62
N MET A 291 -12.00 6.03 -6.91
CA MET A 291 -11.46 5.65 -8.21
C MET A 291 -12.50 5.75 -9.32
N SER A 292 -13.79 5.41 -9.05
CA SER A 292 -14.86 5.65 -10.01
C SER A 292 -15.03 7.13 -10.33
N PHE A 293 -14.97 8.00 -9.30
CA PHE A 293 -15.05 9.44 -9.49
C PHE A 293 -13.85 9.99 -10.27
N PHE A 294 -12.64 9.60 -9.92
CA PHE A 294 -11.41 10.06 -10.60
C PHE A 294 -11.38 9.61 -12.05
N SER A 295 -11.75 8.36 -12.33
CA SER A 295 -11.83 7.85 -13.71
C SER A 295 -12.86 8.60 -14.54
N ALA A 296 -14.01 8.94 -13.96
CA ALA A 296 -15.06 9.70 -14.67
C ALA A 296 -14.67 11.16 -14.99
N LEU A 297 -13.76 11.76 -14.21
CA LEU A 297 -13.25 13.13 -14.46
C LEU A 297 -12.06 13.18 -15.41
N ILE A 298 -11.40 12.06 -15.62
CA ILE A 298 -10.21 11.94 -16.50
C ILE A 298 -10.62 11.49 -17.90
N GLY A 299 -11.61 10.60 -18.00
CA GLY A 299 -12.18 10.09 -19.26
C GLY A 299 -13.23 10.99 -19.80
#